data_ea03ba4c76e43c849f3ba3be4abc4f07
#
_entry.id   ea03ba4c76e43c849f3ba3be4abc4f07
#
_cell.length_a   1.000
_cell.length_b   1.000
_cell.length_c   1.000
_cell.angle_alpha   90.00
_cell.angle_beta   90.00
_cell.angle_gamma   90.00
#
_symmetry.space_group_name_H-M   'P 1'
#
loop_
_entity.id
_entity.type
_entity.pdbx_description
1 polymer ?
#
loop_
_entity_poly.entity_id
_entity_poly.type
_entity_poly.pdbx_seq_one_letter_code
_entity_poly.pdbx_strand_id
1 'polypeptide(L)'
;MIKSGNYWSAIQGTQKFYTWAGLAFENVALCHIGQVKQALGISGIDSEEYTWRKDSNETEGAQIDLLIDRKDNTINLCEMKFCESVYELKADEDMKLRNRISALRSSLKKKTKSIQLTMITSFGVAKGKYSGIVQQQVTLDDLFA
;
A
#
# COMPACT_ATOMS: atom_id res chain seq x y z
N MET A 1 -7.94 -35.31 -11.89
CA MET A 1 -8.32 -33.93 -12.20
C MET A 1 -8.96 -33.26 -10.98
N ILE A 2 -8.40 -32.18 -10.55
CA ILE A 2 -8.91 -31.44 -9.39
C ILE A 2 -10.13 -30.64 -9.84
N LYS A 3 -11.24 -30.85 -9.17
CA LYS A 3 -12.43 -30.03 -9.41
C LYS A 3 -12.16 -28.63 -8.87
N SER A 4 -12.35 -27.61 -9.69
CA SER A 4 -11.96 -26.23 -9.34
C SER A 4 -12.62 -25.74 -8.04
N GLY A 5 -13.87 -26.09 -7.76
CA GLY A 5 -14.55 -25.69 -6.53
C GLY A 5 -13.91 -26.26 -5.28
N ASN A 6 -13.52 -27.55 -5.32
CA ASN A 6 -12.86 -28.18 -4.17
C ASN A 6 -11.44 -27.67 -3.99
N TYR A 7 -10.73 -27.38 -5.09
CA TYR A 7 -9.39 -26.85 -5.02
C TYR A 7 -9.37 -25.49 -4.34
N TRP A 8 -10.24 -24.59 -4.76
CA TRP A 8 -10.32 -23.25 -4.17
C TRP A 8 -10.71 -23.30 -2.70
N SER A 9 -11.66 -24.15 -2.33
CA SER A 9 -12.04 -24.33 -0.92
C SER A 9 -10.87 -24.83 -0.08
N ALA A 10 -10.03 -25.70 -0.63
CA ALA A 10 -8.91 -26.26 0.11
C ALA A 10 -7.78 -25.27 0.33
N ILE A 11 -7.55 -24.32 -0.59
CA ILE A 11 -6.47 -23.35 -0.45
C ILE A 11 -6.91 -22.03 0.17
N GLN A 12 -8.21 -21.75 0.19
CA GLN A 12 -8.76 -20.55 0.77
C GLN A 12 -8.44 -20.51 2.26
N GLY A 13 -7.81 -19.45 2.73
CA GLY A 13 -7.34 -19.36 4.11
C GLY A 13 -5.93 -19.90 4.34
N THR A 14 -5.29 -20.47 3.32
CA THR A 14 -3.89 -20.88 3.43
C THR A 14 -2.95 -19.71 3.19
N GLN A 15 -1.70 -19.84 3.66
CA GLN A 15 -0.66 -18.84 3.40
C GLN A 15 -0.45 -18.62 1.90
N LYS A 16 -0.52 -19.68 1.12
CA LYS A 16 -0.38 -19.61 -0.34
C LYS A 16 -1.48 -18.75 -0.98
N PHE A 17 -2.72 -18.93 -0.52
CA PHE A 17 -3.85 -18.12 -0.99
C PHE A 17 -3.64 -16.64 -0.67
N TYR A 18 -3.27 -16.32 0.57
CA TYR A 18 -3.08 -14.93 0.98
C TYR A 18 -1.92 -14.27 0.23
N THR A 19 -0.86 -15.01 -0.03
CA THR A 19 0.26 -14.48 -0.82
C THR A 19 -0.19 -14.14 -2.24
N TRP A 20 -0.93 -15.07 -2.88
CA TRP A 20 -1.46 -14.84 -4.23
C TRP A 20 -2.42 -13.67 -4.26
N ALA A 21 -3.36 -13.60 -3.32
CA ALA A 21 -4.35 -12.54 -3.26
C ALA A 21 -3.69 -11.17 -3.03
N GLY A 22 -2.65 -11.11 -2.19
CA GLY A 22 -1.89 -9.90 -1.97
C GLY A 22 -1.22 -9.40 -3.24
N LEU A 23 -0.56 -10.29 -3.98
CA LEU A 23 0.08 -9.93 -5.26
C LEU A 23 -0.95 -9.50 -6.30
N ALA A 24 -2.09 -10.16 -6.36
CA ALA A 24 -3.16 -9.80 -7.28
C ALA A 24 -3.71 -8.42 -6.94
N PHE A 25 -3.90 -8.14 -5.65
CA PHE A 25 -4.39 -6.84 -5.20
C PHE A 25 -3.42 -5.72 -5.54
N GLU A 26 -2.11 -5.94 -5.33
CA GLU A 26 -1.08 -4.97 -5.72
C GLU A 26 -1.14 -4.66 -7.21
N ASN A 27 -1.28 -5.69 -8.04
CA ASN A 27 -1.39 -5.52 -9.49
C ASN A 27 -2.64 -4.73 -9.87
N VAL A 28 -3.77 -5.02 -9.24
CA VAL A 28 -5.00 -4.27 -9.47
C VAL A 28 -4.79 -2.79 -9.13
N ALA A 29 -4.20 -2.50 -7.98
CA ALA A 29 -3.96 -1.12 -7.56
C ALA A 29 -3.02 -0.40 -8.54
N LEU A 30 -1.94 -1.05 -8.97
CA LEU A 30 -0.99 -0.47 -9.92
C LEU A 30 -1.60 -0.24 -11.30
N CYS A 31 -2.57 -1.05 -11.70
CA CYS A 31 -3.31 -0.84 -12.94
C CYS A 31 -4.37 0.26 -12.82
N HIS A 32 -4.67 0.72 -11.60
CA HIS A 32 -5.72 1.71 -11.34
C HIS A 32 -5.18 2.96 -10.65
N ILE A 33 -3.96 3.37 -11.00
CA ILE A 33 -3.32 4.55 -10.38
C ILE A 33 -4.16 5.81 -10.60
N GLY A 34 -4.83 5.93 -11.74
CA GLY A 34 -5.74 7.06 -11.98
C GLY A 34 -6.84 7.15 -10.94
N GLN A 35 -7.43 6.01 -10.59
CA GLN A 35 -8.47 5.96 -9.57
C GLN A 35 -7.91 6.20 -8.16
N VAL A 36 -6.69 5.74 -7.89
CA VAL A 36 -6.01 6.05 -6.63
C VAL A 36 -5.85 7.56 -6.49
N LYS A 37 -5.37 8.23 -7.52
CA LYS A 37 -5.19 9.67 -7.51
C LYS A 37 -6.53 10.41 -7.37
N GLN A 38 -7.57 9.90 -8.00
CA GLN A 38 -8.91 10.47 -7.88
C GLN A 38 -9.42 10.35 -6.44
N ALA A 39 -9.27 9.19 -5.82
CA ALA A 39 -9.68 8.98 -4.44
C ALA A 39 -8.92 9.88 -3.47
N LEU A 40 -7.66 10.17 -3.77
CA LEU A 40 -6.83 11.07 -2.96
C LEU A 40 -7.09 12.55 -3.25
N GLY A 41 -7.88 12.86 -4.27
CA GLY A 41 -8.17 14.24 -4.64
C GLY A 41 -7.01 14.94 -5.34
N ILE A 42 -6.12 14.21 -5.98
CA ILE A 42 -4.90 14.77 -6.59
C ILE A 42 -4.83 14.57 -8.11
N SER A 43 -5.95 14.24 -8.75
CA SER A 43 -5.98 14.02 -10.20
C SER A 43 -5.52 15.23 -11.01
N GLY A 44 -5.72 16.44 -10.49
CA GLY A 44 -5.29 17.67 -11.16
C GLY A 44 -3.87 18.08 -10.86
N ILE A 45 -3.12 17.31 -10.09
CA ILE A 45 -1.74 17.62 -9.72
C ILE A 45 -0.81 16.71 -10.51
N ASP A 46 0.17 17.32 -11.21
CA ASP A 46 1.18 16.54 -11.89
C ASP A 46 1.98 15.72 -10.89
N SER A 47 2.27 14.50 -11.26
CA SER A 47 3.02 13.57 -10.39
C SER A 47 3.77 12.55 -11.24
N GLU A 48 4.77 11.93 -10.60
CA GLU A 48 5.45 10.76 -11.13
C GLU A 48 5.25 9.61 -10.15
N GLU A 49 5.03 8.44 -10.68
CA GLU A 49 4.76 7.25 -9.89
C GLU A 49 5.95 6.29 -9.97
N TYR A 50 6.36 5.78 -8.79
CA TYR A 50 7.49 4.87 -8.67
C TYR A 50 7.12 3.69 -7.79
N THR A 51 7.72 2.54 -8.10
CA THR A 51 7.81 1.45 -7.15
C THR A 51 9.24 1.38 -6.69
N TRP A 52 9.45 1.19 -5.39
CA TRP A 52 10.79 1.12 -4.82
C TRP A 52 11.00 -0.21 -4.12
N ARG A 53 11.91 -1.01 -4.66
CA ARG A 53 12.30 -2.26 -4.04
C ARG A 53 13.80 -2.23 -3.80
N LYS A 54 14.20 -2.50 -2.57
CA LYS A 54 15.59 -2.80 -2.29
C LYS A 54 15.93 -4.20 -2.77
N ASP A 55 17.19 -4.42 -3.10
CA ASP A 55 17.68 -5.73 -3.50
C ASP A 55 17.36 -6.77 -2.44
N SER A 56 17.08 -7.99 -2.91
CA SER A 56 16.66 -9.12 -2.08
C SER A 56 17.67 -9.51 -1.01
N ASN A 57 18.90 -9.03 -1.08
CA ASN A 57 19.95 -9.33 -0.11
C ASN A 57 19.96 -8.37 1.08
N GLU A 58 19.19 -7.33 1.05
CA GLU A 58 19.08 -6.43 2.18
C GLU A 58 17.86 -6.77 3.00
N THR A 59 18.14 -7.09 4.25
CA THR A 59 17.10 -7.43 5.19
C THR A 59 16.17 -6.27 5.41
N GLU A 60 14.93 -6.59 5.33
CA GLU A 60 13.81 -5.88 5.92
C GLU A 60 13.51 -4.47 5.45
N GLY A 61 12.45 -4.39 4.74
CA GLY A 61 11.54 -3.31 4.99
C GLY A 61 11.72 -2.06 4.20
N ALA A 62 12.60 -2.01 3.23
CA ALA A 62 12.65 -0.83 2.39
C ALA A 62 11.92 -1.03 1.07
N GLN A 63 11.02 -2.01 1.03
CA GLN A 63 10.14 -2.17 -0.11
C GLN A 63 8.96 -1.22 0.05
N ILE A 64 8.81 -0.31 -0.90
CA ILE A 64 7.68 0.59 -0.97
C ILE A 64 6.85 0.17 -2.17
N ASP A 65 5.57 -0.11 -1.95
CA ASP A 65 4.70 -0.63 -3.00
C ASP A 65 4.45 0.41 -4.09
N LEU A 66 4.25 1.66 -3.70
CA LEU A 66 4.01 2.74 -4.65
C LEU A 66 4.37 4.08 -4.01
N LEU A 67 5.10 4.90 -4.76
CA LEU A 67 5.33 6.30 -4.42
C LEU A 67 4.66 7.17 -5.47
N ILE A 68 3.91 8.17 -5.02
CA ILE A 68 3.37 9.21 -5.88
C ILE A 68 4.09 10.50 -5.53
N ASP A 69 5.05 10.89 -6.35
CA ASP A 69 5.83 12.11 -6.16
C ASP A 69 5.11 13.27 -6.85
N ARG A 70 4.45 14.08 -6.07
CA ARG A 70 3.60 15.15 -6.55
C ARG A 70 4.39 16.43 -6.73
N LYS A 71 3.99 17.22 -7.73
CA LYS A 71 4.63 18.53 -7.98
C LYS A 71 4.30 19.60 -6.94
N ASP A 72 3.35 19.32 -6.04
CA ASP A 72 3.00 20.23 -4.94
C ASP A 72 3.84 20.01 -3.67
N ASN A 73 5.05 19.48 -3.83
CA ASN A 73 6.01 19.27 -2.74
C ASN A 73 5.56 18.23 -1.72
N THR A 74 4.80 17.25 -2.16
CA THR A 74 4.26 16.16 -1.33
C THR A 74 4.50 14.82 -2.00
N ILE A 75 4.83 13.80 -1.19
CA ILE A 75 4.94 12.43 -1.65
C ILE A 75 3.93 11.58 -0.89
N ASN A 76 3.11 10.84 -1.63
CA ASN A 76 2.29 9.79 -1.03
C ASN A 76 3.11 8.49 -1.03
N LEU A 77 3.42 8.01 0.16
CA LEU A 77 4.01 6.70 0.37
C LEU A 77 2.87 5.72 0.55
N CYS A 78 2.64 4.90 -0.47
CA CYS A 78 1.49 4.01 -0.49
C CYS A 78 1.89 2.59 -0.12
N GLU A 79 1.23 2.05 0.89
CA GLU A 79 1.35 0.67 1.32
C GLU A 79 0.07 -0.07 0.96
N MET A 80 0.22 -1.22 0.32
CA MET A 80 -0.92 -2.01 -0.16
C MET A 80 -1.10 -3.25 0.71
N LYS A 81 -2.31 -3.46 1.21
CA LYS A 81 -2.66 -4.62 2.05
C LYS A 81 -4.00 -5.19 1.63
N PHE A 82 -3.99 -6.45 1.25
CA PHE A 82 -5.21 -7.20 1.02
C PHE A 82 -5.65 -7.87 2.31
N CYS A 83 -6.89 -7.63 2.71
CA CYS A 83 -7.50 -8.26 3.89
C CYS A 83 -8.92 -8.69 3.56
N GLU A 84 -9.42 -9.71 4.24
CA GLU A 84 -10.80 -10.15 4.10
C GLU A 84 -11.78 -9.26 4.87
N SER A 85 -11.25 -8.41 5.75
CA SER A 85 -12.03 -7.47 6.54
C SER A 85 -11.23 -6.17 6.69
N VAL A 86 -11.71 -5.25 7.51
CA VAL A 86 -10.99 -4.00 7.81
C VAL A 86 -9.61 -4.33 8.37
N TYR A 87 -8.58 -3.66 7.85
CA TYR A 87 -7.21 -3.89 8.26
C TYR A 87 -6.93 -3.26 9.62
N GLU A 88 -6.38 -4.03 10.54
CA GLU A 88 -5.97 -3.53 11.85
C GLU A 88 -4.46 -3.35 11.89
N LEU A 89 -4.02 -2.12 12.11
CA LEU A 89 -2.60 -1.80 12.19
C LEU A 89 -2.09 -2.11 13.60
N LYS A 90 -1.10 -2.98 13.67
CA LYS A 90 -0.50 -3.42 14.93
C LYS A 90 0.89 -2.81 15.12
N ALA A 91 1.47 -3.01 16.32
CA ALA A 91 2.73 -2.37 16.72
C ALA A 91 3.89 -2.68 15.78
N ASP A 92 4.02 -3.94 15.33
CA ASP A 92 5.11 -4.35 14.43
C ASP A 92 4.98 -3.71 13.05
N GLU A 93 3.77 -3.61 12.52
CA GLU A 93 3.52 -2.93 11.25
C GLU A 93 3.74 -1.41 11.38
N ASP A 94 3.32 -0.82 12.48
CA ASP A 94 3.57 0.59 12.77
C ASP A 94 5.07 0.88 12.72
N MET A 95 5.87 0.05 13.36
CA MET A 95 7.32 0.20 13.37
C MET A 95 7.91 0.08 11.96
N LYS A 96 7.46 -0.90 11.18
CA LYS A 96 7.92 -1.09 9.80
C LYS A 96 7.59 0.13 8.94
N LEU A 97 6.38 0.66 9.07
CA LEU A 97 5.95 1.81 8.29
C LEU A 97 6.73 3.06 8.67
N ARG A 98 6.99 3.27 9.95
CA ARG A 98 7.83 4.39 10.40
C ARG A 98 9.24 4.28 9.87
N ASN A 99 9.80 3.07 9.84
CA ASN A 99 11.12 2.83 9.27
C ASN A 99 11.15 3.13 7.78
N ARG A 100 10.10 2.78 7.05
CA ARG A 100 9.99 3.09 5.62
C ARG A 100 9.93 4.60 5.38
N ILE A 101 9.16 5.30 6.18
CA ILE A 101 9.07 6.77 6.11
C ILE A 101 10.44 7.38 6.35
N SER A 102 11.15 6.91 7.38
CA SER A 102 12.50 7.41 7.70
C SER A 102 13.49 7.13 6.58
N ALA A 103 13.44 5.93 6.00
CA ALA A 103 14.32 5.55 4.89
C ALA A 103 14.06 6.43 3.66
N LEU A 104 12.81 6.68 3.35
CA LEU A 104 12.44 7.57 2.25
C LEU A 104 12.94 8.99 2.53
N ARG A 105 12.70 9.50 3.72
CA ARG A 105 13.13 10.85 4.12
C ARG A 105 14.63 11.01 3.95
N SER A 106 15.41 10.00 4.36
CA SER A 106 16.87 10.02 4.25
C SER A 106 17.34 10.00 2.80
N SER A 107 16.57 9.38 1.90
CA SER A 107 16.94 9.29 0.49
C SER A 107 16.62 10.54 -0.32
N LEU A 108 15.76 11.42 0.20
CA LEU A 108 15.33 12.60 -0.52
C LEU A 108 16.42 13.66 -0.52
N LYS A 109 16.67 14.24 -1.69
CA LYS A 109 17.56 15.40 -1.81
C LYS A 109 16.94 16.62 -1.14
N LYS A 110 15.64 16.78 -1.28
CA LYS A 110 14.89 17.89 -0.73
C LYS A 110 14.17 17.44 0.54
N LYS A 111 14.73 17.77 1.69
CA LYS A 111 14.23 17.33 2.99
C LYS A 111 12.93 18.03 3.41
N THR A 112 12.50 19.04 2.68
CA THR A 112 11.29 19.80 2.99
C THR A 112 10.02 19.18 2.41
N LYS A 113 10.13 18.14 1.58
CA LYS A 113 8.94 17.48 1.03
C LYS A 113 8.13 16.82 2.14
N SER A 114 6.81 16.99 2.07
CA SER A 114 5.89 16.32 2.96
C SER A 114 5.72 14.86 2.51
N ILE A 115 5.78 13.93 3.46
CA ILE A 115 5.53 12.51 3.19
C ILE A 115 4.21 12.15 3.85
N GLN A 116 3.24 11.69 3.05
CA GLN A 116 1.95 11.25 3.55
C GLN A 116 1.82 9.73 3.41
N LEU A 117 1.72 9.05 4.54
CA LEU A 117 1.48 7.62 4.54
C LEU A 117 0.06 7.35 4.07
N THR A 118 -0.07 6.59 3.00
CA THR A 118 -1.33 6.27 2.35
C THR A 118 -1.52 4.77 2.34
N MET A 119 -2.59 4.29 2.94
CA MET A 119 -2.90 2.86 2.93
C MET A 119 -3.91 2.56 1.83
N ILE A 120 -3.57 1.62 0.95
CA ILE A 120 -4.47 1.10 -0.06
C ILE A 120 -4.85 -0.31 0.40
N THR A 121 -6.08 -0.46 0.85
CA THR A 121 -6.56 -1.72 1.44
C THR A 121 -7.87 -2.14 0.80
N SER A 122 -8.23 -3.40 1.00
CA SER A 122 -9.51 -3.89 0.48
C SER A 122 -10.70 -3.19 1.14
N PHE A 123 -10.68 -2.99 2.47
CA PHE A 123 -11.84 -2.52 3.22
C PHE A 123 -11.55 -1.38 4.19
N GLY A 124 -10.41 -0.72 4.07
CA GLY A 124 -10.04 0.38 4.96
C GLY A 124 -9.23 -0.06 6.17
N VAL A 125 -8.83 0.90 6.98
CA VAL A 125 -8.00 0.70 8.18
C VAL A 125 -8.86 1.00 9.41
N ALA A 126 -8.89 0.08 10.36
CA ALA A 126 -9.63 0.26 11.60
C ALA A 126 -8.97 1.36 12.46
N LYS A 127 -9.78 2.16 13.12
CA LYS A 127 -9.28 3.11 14.11
C LYS A 127 -8.76 2.35 15.31
N GLY A 128 -7.56 2.70 15.75
CA GLY A 128 -6.94 2.04 16.90
C GLY A 128 -5.71 2.80 17.35
N LYS A 129 -4.96 2.17 18.25
CA LYS A 129 -3.80 2.79 18.87
C LYS A 129 -2.73 3.25 17.87
N TYR A 130 -2.57 2.52 16.78
CA TYR A 130 -1.49 2.78 15.81
C TYR A 130 -1.97 3.42 14.50
N SER A 131 -3.27 3.56 14.31
CA SER A 131 -3.81 4.04 13.03
C SER A 131 -3.54 5.52 12.77
N GLY A 132 -3.08 6.26 13.77
CA GLY A 132 -2.82 7.69 13.64
C GLY A 132 -1.74 8.07 12.64
N ILE A 133 -0.84 7.15 12.27
CA ILE A 133 0.17 7.45 11.26
C ILE A 133 -0.38 7.38 9.84
N VAL A 134 -1.54 6.77 9.65
CA VAL A 134 -2.18 6.67 8.34
C VAL A 134 -2.88 7.98 8.05
N GLN A 135 -2.36 8.73 7.09
CA GLN A 135 -2.88 10.05 6.77
C GLN A 135 -3.96 10.01 5.71
N GLN A 136 -3.89 9.04 4.80
CA GLN A 136 -4.88 8.89 3.74
C GLN A 136 -5.15 7.41 3.48
N GLN A 137 -6.34 7.12 2.96
CA GLN A 137 -6.76 5.76 2.67
C GLN A 137 -7.44 5.69 1.31
N VAL A 138 -7.19 4.58 0.62
CA VAL A 138 -7.89 4.22 -0.62
C VAL A 138 -8.36 2.78 -0.43
N THR A 139 -9.59 2.51 -0.81
CA THR A 139 -10.18 1.16 -0.68
C THR A 139 -10.38 0.52 -2.04
N LEU A 140 -10.72 -0.77 -2.02
CA LEU A 140 -11.03 -1.51 -3.24
C LEU A 140 -12.18 -0.87 -4.02
N ASP A 141 -13.20 -0.37 -3.31
CA ASP A 141 -14.31 0.33 -3.95
C ASP A 141 -13.85 1.57 -4.72
N ASP A 142 -12.88 2.29 -4.17
CA ASP A 142 -12.31 3.47 -4.84
C ASP A 142 -11.62 3.11 -6.15
N LEU A 143 -11.01 1.93 -6.22
CA LEU A 143 -10.29 1.49 -7.42
C LEU A 143 -11.24 1.22 -8.59
N PHE A 144 -12.51 0.95 -8.31
CA PHE A 144 -13.51 0.66 -9.31
C PHE A 144 -14.62 1.72 -9.40
N ALA A 145 -14.40 2.85 -8.77
CA ALA A 145 -15.34 3.96 -8.80
C ALA A 145 -15.37 4.69 -10.15
#